data_af661c7ae71d70bfcc261133b0018c77
#
_entry.id   af661c7ae71d70bfcc261133b0018c77
#
_cell.length_a   1.000
_cell.length_b   1.000
_cell.length_c   1.000
_cell.angle_alpha   90.00
_cell.angle_beta   90.00
_cell.angle_gamma   90.00
#
_symmetry.space_group_name_H-M   'P 1'
#
loop_
_entity.id
_entity.type
_entity.pdbx_description
1 polymer ?
#
loop_
_entity_poly.entity_id
_entity_poly.type
_entity_poly.pdbx_seq_one_letter_code
_entity_poly.pdbx_strand_id
1 'polypeptide(L)'
;MRNLIRRILREQSEIPMKYYAFDWDDNLMYMPTQIYLLDDDGEEVGMGTEDFAEHRTEIGKKPFDYKGFTIVNFASDPFRDFRTNGDGKFLKDVMSAQLAEDAAWPDFVEAINSGSLFAIITARGHRPNTLKSGVLKLINSNRGGIDSDELYDSLVKMRKNAGEKPKDKETEIKKYLDLCRFYPVSYGEGSATNPEVAKISAMNKFITYVKAQAEKLNLRLSKNIENGIANKFVPIIGFSDDDPRNIEAMSKGVKGVNIYSTHGGKKKLYKREEDELQLENKLRNIIKKIIIYN
;
A
#
# COMPACT_ATOMS: atom_id res chain seq x y z
N MET A 1 20.66 22.50 -36.03
CA MET A 1 21.20 21.22 -35.51
C MET A 1 21.77 21.32 -34.10
N ARG A 2 22.72 22.21 -33.77
CA ARG A 2 23.28 22.34 -32.40
C ARG A 2 22.21 22.61 -31.31
N ASN A 3 21.16 23.36 -31.56
CA ASN A 3 20.09 23.63 -30.61
C ASN A 3 19.13 22.43 -30.41
N LEU A 4 18.95 21.61 -31.45
CA LEU A 4 18.19 20.37 -31.37
C LEU A 4 18.97 19.31 -30.57
N ILE A 5 20.26 19.18 -30.83
CA ILE A 5 21.16 18.27 -30.06
C ILE A 5 21.25 18.70 -28.61
N ARG A 6 21.35 20.01 -28.30
CA ARG A 6 21.30 20.53 -26.94
C ARG A 6 19.92 20.32 -26.26
N ARG A 7 18.84 20.31 -27.04
CA ARG A 7 17.49 20.02 -26.55
C ARG A 7 17.33 18.52 -26.28
N ILE A 8 17.83 17.64 -27.12
CA ILE A 8 17.85 16.19 -26.95
C ILE A 8 18.78 15.79 -25.77
N LEU A 9 19.93 16.43 -25.63
CA LEU A 9 20.85 16.22 -24.50
C LEU A 9 20.34 16.87 -23.20
N ARG A 10 19.34 17.75 -23.27
CA ARG A 10 18.62 18.32 -22.11
C ARG A 10 17.36 17.54 -21.76
N GLU A 11 17.00 16.51 -22.48
CA GLU A 11 15.99 15.56 -22.03
C GLU A 11 16.56 14.89 -20.78
N GLN A 12 16.13 15.39 -19.63
CA GLN A 12 16.44 14.83 -18.34
C GLN A 12 16.05 13.36 -18.40
N SER A 13 17.00 12.46 -18.20
CA SER A 13 16.67 11.04 -18.11
C SER A 13 15.80 10.86 -16.86
N GLU A 14 14.53 10.48 -17.07
CA GLU A 14 13.63 10.15 -15.97
C GLU A 14 14.06 8.81 -15.38
N ILE A 15 14.34 8.82 -14.07
CA ILE A 15 14.64 7.61 -13.31
C ILE A 15 13.40 7.22 -12.54
N PRO A 16 12.78 6.08 -12.85
CA PRO A 16 11.61 5.60 -12.11
C PRO A 16 11.99 5.22 -10.69
N MET A 17 11.24 5.75 -9.71
CA MET A 17 11.32 5.33 -8.31
C MET A 17 10.02 4.65 -7.92
N LYS A 18 10.11 3.38 -7.56
CA LYS A 18 8.96 2.59 -7.14
C LYS A 18 8.55 2.94 -5.71
N TYR A 19 7.26 3.11 -5.50
CA TYR A 19 6.61 3.26 -4.21
C TYR A 19 5.44 2.29 -4.15
N TYR A 20 5.18 1.74 -2.98
CA TYR A 20 4.21 0.67 -2.81
C TYR A 20 3.16 1.07 -1.76
N ALA A 21 1.91 0.71 -2.02
CA ALA A 21 0.85 0.78 -1.03
C ALA A 21 0.16 -0.59 -0.98
N PHE A 22 0.00 -1.15 0.22
CA PHE A 22 -0.50 -2.49 0.43
C PHE A 22 -1.69 -2.45 1.39
N ASP A 23 -2.73 -3.23 1.10
CA ASP A 23 -3.58 -3.70 2.18
C ASP A 23 -2.81 -4.70 3.04
N TRP A 24 -3.35 -5.07 4.20
CA TRP A 24 -2.69 -5.97 5.14
C TRP A 24 -3.24 -7.39 5.06
N ASP A 25 -4.55 -7.53 5.38
CA ASP A 25 -5.22 -8.82 5.46
C ASP A 25 -5.38 -9.45 4.08
N ASP A 26 -5.16 -10.74 3.99
CA ASP A 26 -5.32 -11.57 2.78
C ASP A 26 -4.51 -11.08 1.55
N ASN A 27 -3.89 -9.90 1.66
CA ASN A 27 -3.01 -9.29 0.66
C ASN A 27 -1.52 -9.51 0.97
N LEU A 28 -1.08 -9.26 2.20
CA LEU A 28 0.28 -9.54 2.66
C LEU A 28 0.38 -10.86 3.43
N MET A 29 -0.61 -11.14 4.26
CA MET A 29 -0.65 -12.36 5.08
C MET A 29 -2.07 -12.72 5.49
N TYR A 30 -2.30 -14.01 5.69
CA TYR A 30 -3.57 -14.55 6.17
C TYR A 30 -3.60 -14.50 7.69
N MET A 31 -4.18 -13.42 8.22
CA MET A 31 -4.24 -13.20 9.67
C MET A 31 -5.32 -14.08 10.30
N PRO A 32 -5.07 -14.69 11.48
CA PRO A 32 -6.08 -15.46 12.21
C PRO A 32 -7.10 -14.56 12.93
N THR A 33 -7.27 -13.32 12.47
CA THR A 33 -8.20 -12.34 13.01
C THR A 33 -9.61 -12.69 12.57
N GLN A 34 -10.60 -12.57 13.49
CA GLN A 34 -11.97 -12.93 13.22
C GLN A 34 -12.93 -11.77 13.42
N ILE A 35 -13.99 -11.77 12.63
CA ILE A 35 -15.18 -10.96 12.84
C ILE A 35 -16.20 -11.85 13.56
N TYR A 36 -16.80 -11.37 14.64
CA TYR A 36 -17.70 -12.15 15.47
C TYR A 36 -19.16 -11.86 15.11
N LEU A 37 -19.87 -12.94 14.78
CA LEU A 37 -21.26 -12.93 14.35
C LEU A 37 -22.10 -13.72 15.35
N LEU A 38 -23.41 -13.57 15.29
CA LEU A 38 -24.36 -14.38 16.06
C LEU A 38 -25.04 -15.37 15.12
N ASP A 39 -25.18 -16.61 15.57
CA ASP A 39 -26.05 -17.59 14.96
C ASP A 39 -27.50 -17.46 15.47
N ASP A 40 -28.39 -18.35 14.98
CA ASP A 40 -29.81 -18.38 15.36
C ASP A 40 -30.06 -18.84 16.80
N ASP A 41 -29.09 -19.50 17.44
CA ASP A 41 -29.10 -19.85 18.85
C ASP A 41 -28.57 -18.70 19.75
N GLY A 42 -28.06 -17.65 19.17
CA GLY A 42 -27.45 -16.49 19.85
C GLY A 42 -26.02 -16.71 20.30
N GLU A 43 -25.36 -17.76 19.81
CA GLU A 43 -23.95 -18.05 20.10
C GLU A 43 -23.02 -17.28 19.16
N GLU A 44 -21.82 -16.93 19.65
CA GLU A 44 -20.84 -16.22 18.83
C GLU A 44 -20.07 -17.16 17.90
N VAL A 45 -20.09 -16.85 16.61
CA VAL A 45 -19.36 -17.55 15.55
C VAL A 45 -18.29 -16.62 14.95
N GLY A 46 -17.03 -17.07 14.91
CA GLY A 46 -15.93 -16.31 14.30
C GLY A 46 -15.86 -16.54 12.80
N MET A 47 -15.82 -15.45 12.02
CA MET A 47 -15.67 -15.47 10.56
C MET A 47 -14.33 -14.82 10.15
N GLY A 48 -13.59 -15.45 9.25
CA GLY A 48 -12.35 -14.88 8.68
C GLY A 48 -12.60 -13.66 7.79
N THR A 49 -11.55 -12.93 7.47
CA THR A 49 -11.62 -11.70 6.67
C THR A 49 -12.09 -11.94 5.24
N GLU A 50 -11.61 -12.99 4.59
CA GLU A 50 -12.00 -13.39 3.24
C GLU A 50 -13.49 -13.75 3.17
N ASP A 51 -13.95 -14.68 4.04
CA ASP A 51 -15.35 -15.06 4.14
C ASP A 51 -16.25 -13.86 4.47
N PHE A 52 -15.78 -12.97 5.36
CA PHE A 52 -16.51 -11.74 5.69
C PHE A 52 -16.65 -10.80 4.49
N ALA A 53 -15.62 -10.67 3.68
CA ALA A 53 -15.68 -9.84 2.48
C ALA A 53 -16.79 -10.31 1.51
N GLU A 54 -17.05 -11.62 1.44
CA GLU A 54 -18.12 -12.18 0.61
C GLU A 54 -19.52 -11.94 1.22
N HIS A 55 -19.67 -12.19 2.53
CA HIS A 55 -20.98 -12.23 3.19
C HIS A 55 -21.43 -10.92 3.87
N ARG A 56 -20.54 -9.91 4.02
CA ARG A 56 -20.81 -8.68 4.80
C ARG A 56 -22.09 -7.94 4.42
N THR A 57 -22.57 -8.08 3.17
CA THR A 57 -23.79 -7.42 2.70
C THR A 57 -25.07 -8.14 3.09
N GLU A 58 -24.98 -9.40 3.54
CA GLU A 58 -26.09 -10.26 3.94
C GLU A 58 -26.33 -10.19 5.46
N ILE A 59 -25.26 -9.98 6.27
CA ILE A 59 -25.32 -9.99 7.73
C ILE A 59 -26.33 -8.97 8.22
N GLY A 60 -27.26 -9.43 9.08
CA GLY A 60 -28.33 -8.62 9.65
C GLY A 60 -29.48 -8.30 8.70
N LYS A 61 -29.47 -8.81 7.46
CA LYS A 61 -30.57 -8.63 6.51
C LYS A 61 -31.36 -9.91 6.25
N LYS A 62 -30.67 -11.02 6.11
CA LYS A 62 -31.26 -12.36 5.96
C LYS A 62 -30.30 -13.37 6.58
N PRO A 63 -30.83 -14.43 7.20
CA PRO A 63 -30.00 -15.55 7.63
C PRO A 63 -29.31 -16.25 6.44
N PHE A 64 -28.08 -16.76 6.68
CA PHE A 64 -27.34 -17.57 5.70
C PHE A 64 -26.50 -18.64 6.41
N ASP A 65 -26.20 -19.72 5.71
CA ASP A 65 -25.35 -20.78 6.24
C ASP A 65 -23.87 -20.39 6.14
N TYR A 66 -23.14 -20.59 7.24
CA TYR A 66 -21.70 -20.45 7.30
C TYR A 66 -21.09 -21.59 8.10
N LYS A 67 -20.47 -22.55 7.40
CA LYS A 67 -19.80 -23.72 8.03
C LYS A 67 -20.71 -24.52 8.99
N GLY A 68 -22.00 -24.58 8.67
CA GLY A 68 -23.00 -25.31 9.45
C GLY A 68 -23.67 -24.49 10.56
N PHE A 69 -23.40 -23.18 10.64
CA PHE A 69 -24.08 -22.23 11.51
C PHE A 69 -25.00 -21.33 10.69
N THR A 70 -26.20 -21.08 11.18
CA THR A 70 -27.14 -20.13 10.58
C THR A 70 -26.83 -18.72 11.10
N ILE A 71 -26.09 -17.95 10.37
CA ILE A 71 -25.71 -16.58 10.81
C ILE A 71 -26.91 -15.64 10.63
N VAL A 72 -27.23 -14.88 11.67
CA VAL A 72 -28.36 -13.94 11.69
C VAL A 72 -27.93 -12.48 11.86
N ASN A 73 -26.86 -12.18 12.63
CA ASN A 73 -26.48 -10.80 12.90
C ASN A 73 -24.99 -10.68 13.32
N PHE A 74 -24.57 -9.46 13.57
CA PHE A 74 -23.31 -9.15 14.23
C PHE A 74 -23.39 -9.39 15.75
N ALA A 75 -22.30 -9.85 16.36
CA ALA A 75 -22.13 -9.86 17.81
C ALA A 75 -22.02 -8.42 18.37
N SER A 76 -22.04 -8.27 19.69
CA SER A 76 -22.03 -6.96 20.37
C SER A 76 -20.77 -6.11 20.08
N ASP A 77 -19.61 -6.74 19.92
CA ASP A 77 -18.34 -6.10 19.47
C ASP A 77 -17.69 -6.96 18.39
N PRO A 78 -18.25 -6.93 17.17
CA PRO A 78 -17.87 -7.88 16.11
C PRO A 78 -16.43 -7.69 15.62
N PHE A 79 -15.88 -6.49 15.72
CA PHE A 79 -14.55 -6.13 15.24
C PHE A 79 -13.52 -5.94 16.36
N ARG A 80 -13.73 -6.56 17.51
CA ARG A 80 -12.84 -6.41 18.69
C ARG A 80 -11.39 -6.75 18.42
N ASP A 81 -11.14 -7.75 17.58
CA ASP A 81 -9.79 -8.18 17.17
C ASP A 81 -9.09 -7.19 16.23
N PHE A 82 -9.83 -6.27 15.61
CA PHE A 82 -9.31 -5.28 14.67
C PHE A 82 -9.02 -3.92 15.31
N ARG A 83 -9.28 -3.75 16.59
CA ARG A 83 -9.15 -2.48 17.33
C ARG A 83 -7.95 -2.48 18.27
N THR A 84 -7.70 -1.35 18.92
CA THR A 84 -6.58 -1.14 19.85
C THR A 84 -6.50 -2.16 20.98
N ASN A 85 -7.63 -2.70 21.41
CA ASN A 85 -7.66 -3.78 22.42
C ASN A 85 -6.99 -5.08 21.90
N GLY A 86 -6.93 -5.26 20.58
CA GLY A 86 -6.25 -6.37 19.89
C GLY A 86 -4.78 -6.14 19.61
N ASP A 87 -4.16 -4.99 19.96
CA ASP A 87 -2.78 -4.65 19.60
C ASP A 87 -1.78 -5.76 19.98
N GLY A 88 -1.90 -6.32 21.20
CA GLY A 88 -1.01 -7.39 21.65
C GLY A 88 -1.21 -8.71 20.89
N LYS A 89 -2.46 -9.06 20.57
CA LYS A 89 -2.82 -10.22 19.75
C LYS A 89 -2.30 -10.03 18.32
N PHE A 90 -2.56 -8.87 17.71
CA PHE A 90 -2.06 -8.53 16.37
C PHE A 90 -0.55 -8.74 16.24
N LEU A 91 0.24 -8.24 17.21
CA LEU A 91 1.70 -8.39 17.18
C LEU A 91 2.19 -9.84 17.35
N LYS A 92 1.40 -10.72 17.95
CA LYS A 92 1.66 -12.16 17.98
C LYS A 92 1.29 -12.80 16.65
N ASP A 93 0.10 -12.49 16.16
CA ASP A 93 -0.48 -13.07 14.96
C ASP A 93 0.39 -12.74 13.72
N VAL A 94 0.92 -11.52 13.61
CA VAL A 94 1.89 -11.12 12.57
C VAL A 94 3.06 -12.08 12.47
N MET A 95 3.53 -12.66 13.57
CA MET A 95 4.67 -13.57 13.58
C MET A 95 4.30 -15.01 13.22
N SER A 96 3.04 -15.41 13.35
CA SER A 96 2.55 -16.77 13.10
C SER A 96 1.68 -16.90 11.86
N ALA A 97 1.14 -15.79 11.34
CA ALA A 97 0.26 -15.79 10.18
C ALA A 97 0.96 -16.37 8.95
N GLN A 98 0.24 -17.09 8.11
CA GLN A 98 0.73 -17.55 6.82
C GLN A 98 0.95 -16.35 5.91
N LEU A 99 2.06 -16.33 5.15
CA LEU A 99 2.39 -15.27 4.21
C LEU A 99 1.65 -15.48 2.90
N ALA A 100 1.20 -14.40 2.28
CA ALA A 100 0.51 -14.42 0.98
C ALA A 100 1.54 -14.38 -0.16
N GLU A 101 2.33 -15.46 -0.30
CA GLU A 101 3.51 -15.56 -1.17
C GLU A 101 3.20 -15.42 -2.66
N ASP A 102 2.01 -15.82 -3.10
CA ASP A 102 1.54 -15.67 -4.50
C ASP A 102 0.78 -14.35 -4.74
N ALA A 103 0.55 -13.55 -3.68
CA ALA A 103 -0.14 -12.27 -3.73
C ALA A 103 0.85 -11.09 -3.66
N ALA A 104 0.77 -10.23 -2.65
CA ALA A 104 1.59 -9.03 -2.57
C ALA A 104 2.84 -9.16 -1.68
N TRP A 105 3.02 -10.29 -0.99
CA TRP A 105 4.17 -10.50 -0.11
C TRP A 105 5.52 -10.32 -0.82
N PRO A 106 5.76 -10.83 -2.05
CA PRO A 106 7.04 -10.63 -2.73
C PRO A 106 7.35 -9.16 -3.02
N ASP A 107 6.34 -8.36 -3.39
CA ASP A 107 6.54 -6.92 -3.59
C ASP A 107 6.85 -6.19 -2.27
N PHE A 108 6.26 -6.65 -1.16
CA PHE A 108 6.52 -6.09 0.16
C PHE A 108 7.96 -6.39 0.61
N VAL A 109 8.45 -7.61 0.34
CA VAL A 109 9.86 -7.99 0.55
C VAL A 109 10.77 -7.11 -0.32
N GLU A 110 10.47 -6.96 -1.63
CA GLU A 110 11.24 -6.08 -2.53
C GLU A 110 11.28 -4.65 -1.99
N ALA A 111 10.13 -4.11 -1.56
CA ALA A 111 10.04 -2.75 -1.04
C ALA A 111 10.91 -2.56 0.21
N ILE A 112 10.88 -3.51 1.14
CA ILE A 112 11.70 -3.45 2.37
C ILE A 112 13.17 -3.57 2.03
N ASN A 113 13.59 -4.64 1.37
CA ASN A 113 14.99 -4.94 1.12
C ASN A 113 15.69 -3.83 0.29
N SER A 114 14.96 -3.24 -0.66
CA SER A 114 15.46 -2.10 -1.44
C SER A 114 15.45 -0.76 -0.70
N GLY A 115 14.81 -0.67 0.49
CA GLY A 115 14.59 0.58 1.20
C GLY A 115 13.60 1.53 0.53
N SER A 116 12.74 1.02 -0.36
CA SER A 116 11.68 1.80 -1.00
C SER A 116 10.61 2.21 0.02
N LEU A 117 10.12 3.45 -0.07
CA LEU A 117 9.04 3.90 0.81
C LEU A 117 7.74 3.21 0.41
N PHE A 118 7.00 2.77 1.42
CA PHE A 118 5.70 2.14 1.25
C PHE A 118 4.64 2.72 2.19
N ALA A 119 3.40 2.38 1.90
CA ALA A 119 2.28 2.57 2.82
C ALA A 119 1.58 1.25 3.12
N ILE A 120 1.10 1.09 4.35
CA ILE A 120 0.07 0.12 4.70
C ILE A 120 -1.25 0.87 4.80
N ILE A 121 -2.24 0.48 3.98
CA ILE A 121 -3.57 1.08 3.92
C ILE A 121 -4.59 -0.02 4.18
N THR A 122 -5.06 -0.16 5.40
CA THR A 122 -5.89 -1.30 5.83
C THR A 122 -7.17 -0.86 6.54
N ALA A 123 -8.23 -1.66 6.39
CA ALA A 123 -9.49 -1.47 7.12
C ALA A 123 -9.39 -1.69 8.64
N ARG A 124 -8.24 -2.11 9.15
CA ARG A 124 -8.01 -2.28 10.59
C ARG A 124 -8.14 -0.96 11.34
N GLY A 125 -8.58 -1.05 12.61
CA GLY A 125 -8.69 0.06 13.56
C GLY A 125 -7.59 0.09 14.62
N HIS A 126 -6.48 -0.62 14.41
CA HIS A 126 -5.30 -0.56 15.28
C HIS A 126 -4.62 0.82 15.19
N ARG A 127 -3.78 1.14 16.16
CA ARG A 127 -2.96 2.36 16.08
C ARG A 127 -1.96 2.28 14.93
N PRO A 128 -1.64 3.39 14.24
CA PRO A 128 -0.57 3.40 13.22
C PRO A 128 0.76 2.83 13.72
N ASN A 129 1.11 3.13 14.98
CA ASN A 129 2.33 2.61 15.61
C ASN A 129 2.29 1.10 15.83
N THR A 130 1.11 0.49 16.01
CA THR A 130 0.97 -0.96 16.14
C THR A 130 1.28 -1.65 14.82
N LEU A 131 0.75 -1.14 13.70
CA LEU A 131 1.10 -1.64 12.35
C LEU A 131 2.60 -1.48 12.08
N LYS A 132 3.17 -0.31 12.39
CA LYS A 132 4.62 -0.06 12.27
C LYS A 132 5.44 -1.05 13.10
N SER A 133 5.02 -1.34 14.33
CA SER A 133 5.68 -2.33 15.20
C SER A 133 5.57 -3.75 14.65
N GLY A 134 4.47 -4.09 14.00
CA GLY A 134 4.31 -5.35 13.27
C GLY A 134 5.37 -5.49 12.17
N VAL A 135 5.51 -4.47 11.31
CA VAL A 135 6.54 -4.46 10.27
C VAL A 135 7.94 -4.51 10.85
N LEU A 136 8.23 -3.76 11.92
CA LEU A 136 9.55 -3.81 12.58
C LEU A 136 9.88 -5.22 13.10
N LYS A 137 8.89 -5.96 13.63
CA LYS A 137 9.08 -7.36 14.04
C LYS A 137 9.41 -8.26 12.85
N LEU A 138 8.73 -8.10 11.72
CA LEU A 138 9.02 -8.85 10.50
C LEU A 138 10.46 -8.61 10.02
N ILE A 139 10.91 -7.35 10.02
CA ILE A 139 12.28 -6.97 9.65
C ILE A 139 13.30 -7.58 10.61
N ASN A 140 13.09 -7.41 11.92
CA ASN A 140 14.03 -7.92 12.93
C ASN A 140 14.14 -9.46 12.97
N SER A 141 13.12 -10.15 12.48
CA SER A 141 13.12 -11.63 12.41
C SER A 141 13.54 -12.17 11.05
N ASN A 142 13.86 -11.32 10.08
CA ASN A 142 14.17 -11.70 8.70
C ASN A 142 13.13 -12.65 8.12
N ARG A 143 11.83 -12.32 8.30
CA ARG A 143 10.74 -13.23 7.98
C ARG A 143 10.41 -13.24 6.49
N GLY A 144 10.23 -14.44 5.92
CA GLY A 144 9.65 -14.65 4.58
C GLY A 144 10.42 -13.96 3.45
N GLY A 145 11.75 -13.94 3.51
CA GLY A 145 12.61 -13.30 2.51
C GLY A 145 12.95 -11.83 2.81
N ILE A 146 12.38 -11.24 3.85
CA ILE A 146 12.88 -9.94 4.36
C ILE A 146 14.30 -10.16 4.88
N ASP A 147 15.23 -9.31 4.44
CA ASP A 147 16.63 -9.32 4.89
C ASP A 147 16.99 -7.94 5.46
N SER A 148 17.16 -7.91 6.78
CA SER A 148 17.47 -6.67 7.51
C SER A 148 18.88 -6.14 7.23
N ASP A 149 19.81 -6.97 6.75
CA ASP A 149 21.16 -6.55 6.36
C ASP A 149 21.11 -5.93 4.96
N GLU A 150 20.38 -6.54 4.00
CA GLU A 150 20.15 -5.97 2.67
C GLU A 150 19.43 -4.61 2.78
N LEU A 151 18.39 -4.50 3.63
CA LEU A 151 17.73 -3.23 3.93
C LEU A 151 18.74 -2.20 4.44
N TYR A 152 19.55 -2.57 5.44
CA TYR A 152 20.52 -1.64 6.01
C TYR A 152 21.55 -1.18 4.98
N ASP A 153 22.08 -2.07 4.16
CA ASP A 153 23.02 -1.73 3.09
C ASP A 153 22.40 -0.76 2.06
N SER A 154 21.13 -0.99 1.70
CA SER A 154 20.35 -0.08 0.84
C SER A 154 20.21 1.30 1.46
N LEU A 155 19.88 1.39 2.75
CA LEU A 155 19.76 2.66 3.48
C LEU A 155 21.12 3.39 3.61
N VAL A 156 22.19 2.64 3.91
CA VAL A 156 23.56 3.18 3.95
C VAL A 156 23.96 3.78 2.61
N LYS A 157 23.68 3.07 1.50
CA LYS A 157 23.93 3.56 0.14
C LYS A 157 23.18 4.87 -0.14
N MET A 158 21.89 4.92 0.23
CA MET A 158 21.08 6.14 0.07
C MET A 158 21.61 7.31 0.87
N ARG A 159 22.03 7.10 2.14
CA ARG A 159 22.64 8.13 2.99
C ARG A 159 23.94 8.68 2.39
N LYS A 160 24.83 7.78 1.98
CA LYS A 160 26.09 8.16 1.33
C LYS A 160 25.86 8.98 0.07
N ASN A 161 24.92 8.57 -0.77
CA ASN A 161 24.56 9.32 -1.99
C ASN A 161 23.97 10.70 -1.67
N ALA A 162 23.32 10.86 -0.52
CA ALA A 162 22.82 12.15 -0.04
C ALA A 162 23.89 13.00 0.69
N GLY A 163 25.15 12.53 0.76
CA GLY A 163 26.23 13.20 1.51
C GLY A 163 26.08 13.10 3.03
N GLU A 164 25.25 12.19 3.53
CA GLU A 164 24.98 11.99 4.96
C GLU A 164 25.78 10.79 5.49
N LYS A 165 26.17 10.87 6.77
CA LYS A 165 26.80 9.73 7.46
C LYS A 165 25.71 8.78 7.95
N PRO A 166 25.75 7.48 7.58
CA PRO A 166 24.83 6.51 8.11
C PRO A 166 25.07 6.29 9.61
N LYS A 167 24.00 5.92 10.32
CA LYS A 167 24.04 5.49 11.72
C LYS A 167 24.06 3.97 11.81
N ASP A 168 23.94 3.45 13.03
CA ASP A 168 23.77 2.01 13.28
C ASP A 168 22.48 1.47 12.64
N LYS A 169 22.45 0.15 12.41
CA LYS A 169 21.39 -0.56 11.73
C LYS A 169 20.01 -0.30 12.35
N GLU A 170 19.91 -0.38 13.67
CA GLU A 170 18.64 -0.20 14.37
C GLU A 170 18.09 1.23 14.18
N THR A 171 18.96 2.22 14.29
CA THR A 171 18.60 3.64 14.11
C THR A 171 18.15 3.91 12.66
N GLU A 172 18.85 3.37 11.65
CA GLU A 172 18.49 3.61 10.25
C GLU A 172 17.17 2.90 9.88
N ILE A 173 16.93 1.67 10.35
CA ILE A 173 15.66 0.95 10.15
C ILE A 173 14.49 1.71 10.80
N LYS A 174 14.65 2.19 12.03
CA LYS A 174 13.62 3.01 12.70
C LYS A 174 13.29 4.28 11.91
N LYS A 175 14.29 5.01 11.44
CA LYS A 175 14.11 6.21 10.61
C LYS A 175 13.45 5.90 9.27
N TYR A 176 13.81 4.78 8.64
CA TYR A 176 13.16 4.33 7.41
C TYR A 176 11.66 4.09 7.64
N LEU A 177 11.31 3.37 8.71
CA LEU A 177 9.91 3.13 9.06
C LEU A 177 9.16 4.42 9.46
N ASP A 178 9.84 5.46 9.96
CA ASP A 178 9.26 6.79 10.19
C ASP A 178 8.91 7.52 8.88
N LEU A 179 9.60 7.20 7.80
CA LEU A 179 9.30 7.72 6.46
C LEU A 179 8.20 6.91 5.76
N CYS A 180 8.03 5.64 6.08
CA CYS A 180 6.90 4.84 5.60
C CYS A 180 5.58 5.34 6.20
N ARG A 181 4.44 4.95 5.64
CA ARG A 181 3.13 5.42 6.08
C ARG A 181 2.24 4.26 6.51
N PHE A 182 1.48 4.48 7.59
CA PHE A 182 0.60 3.49 8.16
C PHE A 182 -0.79 4.13 8.35
N TYR A 183 -1.75 3.69 7.55
CA TYR A 183 -3.11 4.21 7.50
C TYR A 183 -4.12 3.12 7.88
N PRO A 184 -4.34 2.86 9.18
CA PRO A 184 -5.47 2.06 9.64
C PRO A 184 -6.73 2.91 9.52
N VAL A 185 -7.52 2.71 8.45
CA VAL A 185 -8.60 3.64 8.09
C VAL A 185 -9.82 3.57 9.00
N SER A 186 -9.92 2.54 9.86
CA SER A 186 -10.96 2.43 10.88
C SER A 186 -10.47 2.83 12.29
N TYR A 187 -9.33 3.49 12.40
CA TYR A 187 -8.80 3.97 13.68
C TYR A 187 -9.39 5.32 14.07
N GLY A 188 -9.81 5.43 15.34
CA GLY A 188 -10.27 6.66 15.95
C GLY A 188 -11.78 6.85 15.95
N GLU A 189 -12.26 7.83 16.75
CA GLU A 189 -13.64 8.25 16.78
C GLU A 189 -14.01 8.92 15.45
N GLY A 190 -15.10 8.50 14.82
CA GLY A 190 -15.51 8.98 13.49
C GLY A 190 -14.80 8.27 12.32
N SER A 191 -14.20 7.08 12.59
CA SER A 191 -13.70 6.22 11.52
C SER A 191 -14.77 6.03 10.44
N ALA A 192 -14.35 6.12 9.17
CA ALA A 192 -15.26 6.12 8.04
C ALA A 192 -16.16 4.88 8.07
N THR A 193 -17.46 5.09 7.97
CA THR A 193 -18.46 4.02 7.81
C THR A 193 -18.29 3.23 6.52
N ASN A 194 -17.44 3.74 5.61
CA ASN A 194 -17.13 3.14 4.32
C ASN A 194 -15.61 3.00 4.16
N PRO A 195 -15.04 1.81 4.37
CA PRO A 195 -13.62 1.54 4.24
C PRO A 195 -13.05 1.89 2.85
N GLU A 196 -13.81 1.69 1.77
CA GLU A 196 -13.39 1.96 0.40
C GLU A 196 -13.07 3.45 0.21
N VAL A 197 -13.94 4.34 0.68
CA VAL A 197 -13.75 5.81 0.62
C VAL A 197 -12.56 6.22 1.49
N ALA A 198 -12.43 5.63 2.66
CA ALA A 198 -11.33 5.92 3.57
C ALA A 198 -9.96 5.47 2.99
N LYS A 199 -9.90 4.30 2.34
CA LYS A 199 -8.70 3.83 1.65
C LYS A 199 -8.33 4.77 0.48
N ILE A 200 -9.29 5.28 -0.30
CA ILE A 200 -9.05 6.28 -1.35
C ILE A 200 -8.42 7.54 -0.75
N SER A 201 -8.99 8.05 0.35
CA SER A 201 -8.45 9.23 1.04
C SER A 201 -7.01 9.01 1.52
N ALA A 202 -6.73 7.85 2.13
CA ALA A 202 -5.39 7.46 2.58
C ALA A 202 -4.40 7.36 1.41
N MET A 203 -4.83 6.75 0.28
CA MET A 203 -4.02 6.63 -0.92
C MET A 203 -3.66 8.00 -1.52
N ASN A 204 -4.61 8.93 -1.61
CA ASN A 204 -4.35 10.28 -2.08
C ASN A 204 -3.36 11.04 -1.17
N LYS A 205 -3.42 10.84 0.15
CA LYS A 205 -2.42 11.37 1.10
C LYS A 205 -1.03 10.76 0.82
N PHE A 206 -0.96 9.46 0.56
CA PHE A 206 0.30 8.80 0.23
C PHE A 206 0.88 9.29 -1.09
N ILE A 207 0.07 9.41 -2.16
CA ILE A 207 0.50 9.97 -3.45
C ILE A 207 1.09 11.36 -3.28
N THR A 208 0.39 12.25 -2.56
CA THR A 208 0.86 13.60 -2.28
C THR A 208 2.19 13.57 -1.52
N TYR A 209 2.30 12.69 -0.53
CA TYR A 209 3.51 12.53 0.25
C TYR A 209 4.70 12.07 -0.60
N VAL A 210 4.56 11.01 -1.40
CA VAL A 210 5.69 10.48 -2.20
C VAL A 210 6.11 11.43 -3.32
N LYS A 211 5.16 12.15 -3.94
CA LYS A 211 5.46 13.21 -4.91
C LYS A 211 6.31 14.32 -4.26
N ALA A 212 5.95 14.75 -3.05
CA ALA A 212 6.73 15.74 -2.32
C ALA A 212 8.13 15.24 -1.91
N GLN A 213 8.28 13.92 -1.59
CA GLN A 213 9.61 13.35 -1.33
C GLN A 213 10.47 13.29 -2.59
N ALA A 214 9.90 12.86 -3.72
CA ALA A 214 10.60 12.84 -5.01
C ALA A 214 11.04 14.26 -5.45
N GLU A 215 10.19 15.26 -5.25
CA GLU A 215 10.52 16.66 -5.54
C GLU A 215 11.67 17.17 -4.67
N LYS A 216 11.64 16.91 -3.36
CA LYS A 216 12.75 17.26 -2.46
C LYS A 216 14.07 16.61 -2.87
N LEU A 217 14.02 15.35 -3.31
CA LEU A 217 15.20 14.64 -3.81
C LEU A 217 15.72 15.30 -5.10
N ASN A 218 14.84 15.59 -6.05
CA ASN A 218 15.19 16.26 -7.29
C ASN A 218 15.83 17.65 -7.05
N LEU A 219 15.30 18.43 -6.10
CA LEU A 219 15.85 19.73 -5.71
C LEU A 219 17.25 19.61 -5.06
N ARG A 220 17.50 18.56 -4.28
CA ARG A 220 18.83 18.32 -3.68
C ARG A 220 19.85 17.94 -4.75
N LEU A 221 19.47 17.07 -5.67
CA LEU A 221 20.35 16.61 -6.76
C LEU A 221 20.67 17.74 -7.74
N SER A 222 19.71 18.59 -8.08
CA SER A 222 19.93 19.72 -8.98
C SER A 222 20.94 20.73 -8.45
N LYS A 223 21.13 20.84 -7.14
CA LYS A 223 22.13 21.71 -6.51
C LYS A 223 23.55 21.14 -6.58
N ASN A 224 23.70 19.83 -6.78
CA ASN A 224 24.99 19.14 -6.76
C ASN A 224 25.55 18.89 -8.17
N ILE A 225 24.89 19.35 -9.23
CA ILE A 225 25.31 19.10 -10.60
C ILE A 225 26.02 20.33 -11.16
N GLU A 226 27.35 20.26 -11.15
CA GLU A 226 28.21 21.25 -11.82
C GLU A 226 28.16 21.17 -13.35
N ASN A 227 27.66 20.09 -13.96
CA ASN A 227 27.71 19.82 -15.40
C ASN A 227 26.40 19.29 -16.04
N GLY A 228 25.27 19.91 -15.76
CA GLY A 228 24.27 20.12 -16.82
C GLY A 228 23.27 19.00 -17.15
N ILE A 229 23.29 17.77 -16.63
CA ILE A 229 22.26 16.75 -16.83
C ILE A 229 21.73 16.31 -15.46
N ALA A 230 20.61 16.89 -15.06
CA ALA A 230 19.91 16.45 -13.86
C ALA A 230 19.01 15.27 -14.20
N ASN A 231 19.34 14.09 -13.69
CA ASN A 231 18.40 12.97 -13.67
C ASN A 231 17.19 13.35 -12.80
N LYS A 232 16.00 13.25 -13.35
CA LYS A 232 14.76 13.52 -12.63
C LYS A 232 14.17 12.22 -12.12
N PHE A 233 14.03 12.08 -10.82
CA PHE A 233 13.30 10.95 -10.23
C PHE A 233 11.79 11.15 -10.39
N VAL A 234 11.13 10.14 -10.97
CA VAL A 234 9.69 10.14 -11.20
C VAL A 234 9.07 8.99 -10.38
N PRO A 235 8.12 9.28 -9.48
CA PRO A 235 7.48 8.24 -8.68
C PRO A 235 6.58 7.35 -9.56
N ILE A 236 6.79 6.05 -9.48
CA ILE A 236 5.87 5.01 -9.94
C ILE A 236 5.22 4.40 -8.71
N ILE A 237 3.91 4.51 -8.61
CA ILE A 237 3.17 4.10 -7.41
C ILE A 237 2.32 2.87 -7.74
N GLY A 238 2.44 1.82 -6.94
CA GLY A 238 1.60 0.64 -6.98
C GLY A 238 0.68 0.54 -5.76
N PHE A 239 -0.52 0.01 -5.94
CA PHE A 239 -1.46 -0.35 -4.87
C PHE A 239 -1.95 -1.77 -5.07
N SER A 240 -2.03 -2.56 -3.99
CA SER A 240 -2.59 -3.90 -4.02
C SER A 240 -3.57 -4.14 -2.88
N ASP A 241 -4.64 -4.89 -3.17
CA ASP A 241 -5.72 -5.23 -2.23
C ASP A 241 -6.39 -6.53 -2.72
N ASP A 242 -6.92 -7.33 -1.81
CA ASP A 242 -7.63 -8.57 -2.11
C ASP A 242 -9.13 -8.36 -2.35
N ASP A 243 -9.74 -7.35 -1.72
CA ASP A 243 -11.16 -7.05 -1.85
C ASP A 243 -11.46 -6.36 -3.21
N PRO A 244 -12.23 -7.01 -4.11
CA PRO A 244 -12.58 -6.44 -5.42
C PRO A 244 -13.26 -5.07 -5.34
N ARG A 245 -13.99 -4.77 -4.25
CA ARG A 245 -14.67 -3.48 -4.06
C ARG A 245 -13.68 -2.36 -3.77
N ASN A 246 -12.65 -2.64 -2.96
CA ASN A 246 -11.56 -1.69 -2.74
C ASN A 246 -10.82 -1.42 -4.06
N ILE A 247 -10.55 -2.46 -4.84
CA ILE A 247 -9.89 -2.37 -6.16
C ILE A 247 -10.73 -1.53 -7.13
N GLU A 248 -12.03 -1.80 -7.24
CA GLU A 248 -12.93 -1.03 -8.10
C GLU A 248 -13.02 0.44 -7.66
N ALA A 249 -13.24 0.69 -6.37
CA ALA A 249 -13.31 2.02 -5.80
C ALA A 249 -12.00 2.80 -6.01
N MET A 250 -10.85 2.15 -5.76
CA MET A 250 -9.52 2.72 -5.97
C MET A 250 -9.29 3.08 -7.44
N SER A 251 -9.70 2.21 -8.38
CA SER A 251 -9.53 2.43 -9.82
C SER A 251 -10.31 3.63 -10.34
N LYS A 252 -11.45 3.94 -9.71
CA LYS A 252 -12.31 5.09 -10.05
C LYS A 252 -11.90 6.36 -9.32
N GLY A 253 -11.44 6.23 -8.07
CA GLY A 253 -11.19 7.36 -7.16
C GLY A 253 -9.76 7.88 -7.15
N VAL A 254 -8.79 7.15 -7.74
CA VAL A 254 -7.37 7.50 -7.69
C VAL A 254 -6.76 7.51 -9.10
N LYS A 255 -5.90 8.51 -9.36
CA LYS A 255 -5.14 8.64 -10.61
C LYS A 255 -3.64 8.52 -10.34
N GLY A 256 -2.91 8.08 -11.36
CA GLY A 256 -1.44 8.00 -11.29
C GLY A 256 -0.95 6.82 -10.46
N VAL A 257 -1.67 5.70 -10.46
CA VAL A 257 -1.34 4.50 -9.67
C VAL A 257 -1.60 3.23 -10.48
N ASN A 258 -0.63 2.32 -10.47
CA ASN A 258 -0.83 0.97 -10.93
C ASN A 258 -1.60 0.16 -9.87
N ILE A 259 -2.75 -0.39 -10.24
CA ILE A 259 -3.63 -1.09 -9.30
C ILE A 259 -3.57 -2.58 -9.59
N TYR A 260 -3.34 -3.38 -8.55
CA TYR A 260 -3.23 -4.82 -8.58
C TYR A 260 -4.28 -5.46 -7.68
N SER A 261 -5.04 -6.40 -8.20
CA SER A 261 -5.90 -7.26 -7.39
C SER A 261 -5.12 -8.50 -6.96
N THR A 262 -5.26 -8.86 -5.69
CA THR A 262 -4.72 -10.10 -5.11
C THR A 262 -5.82 -11.08 -4.68
N HIS A 263 -7.05 -10.80 -5.11
CA HIS A 263 -8.22 -11.66 -4.86
C HIS A 263 -7.95 -13.13 -5.28
N GLY A 264 -8.32 -14.06 -4.39
CA GLY A 264 -8.01 -15.49 -4.55
C GLY A 264 -6.50 -15.81 -4.41
N GLY A 265 -5.76 -15.00 -3.67
CA GLY A 265 -4.36 -15.21 -3.33
C GLY A 265 -3.37 -15.05 -4.48
N LYS A 266 -3.78 -14.48 -5.62
CA LYS A 266 -2.91 -14.29 -6.80
C LYS A 266 -2.92 -12.87 -7.29
N LYS A 267 -1.73 -12.28 -7.43
CA LYS A 267 -1.57 -10.92 -7.94
C LYS A 267 -1.88 -10.83 -9.44
N LYS A 268 -2.78 -9.92 -9.80
CA LYS A 268 -3.13 -9.59 -11.18
C LYS A 268 -3.17 -8.07 -11.37
N LEU A 269 -2.64 -7.57 -12.48
CA LEU A 269 -2.78 -6.14 -12.84
C LEU A 269 -4.25 -5.86 -13.16
N TYR A 270 -4.86 -4.90 -12.45
CA TYR A 270 -6.23 -4.45 -12.68
C TYR A 270 -6.28 -3.17 -13.52
N LYS A 271 -5.41 -2.19 -13.21
CA LYS A 271 -5.30 -0.92 -13.91
C LYS A 271 -3.83 -0.44 -13.96
N ARG A 272 -3.39 0.07 -15.11
CA ARG A 272 -2.06 0.64 -15.31
C ARG A 272 -2.15 2.14 -15.51
N GLU A 273 -1.28 2.91 -14.87
CA GLU A 273 -1.19 4.37 -15.02
C GLU A 273 -0.92 4.78 -16.49
N GLU A 274 -0.05 4.05 -17.17
CA GLU A 274 0.33 4.31 -18.58
C GLU A 274 -0.86 4.27 -19.52
N ASP A 275 -1.88 3.45 -19.25
CA ASP A 275 -3.08 3.34 -20.08
C ASP A 275 -3.90 4.63 -20.07
N GLU A 276 -3.95 5.33 -18.92
CA GLU A 276 -4.60 6.65 -18.81
C GLU A 276 -3.81 7.72 -19.57
N LEU A 277 -2.50 7.75 -19.42
CA LEU A 277 -1.65 8.73 -20.10
C LEU A 277 -1.68 8.56 -21.64
N GLN A 278 -1.68 7.31 -22.11
CA GLN A 278 -1.81 7.02 -23.54
C GLN A 278 -3.18 7.44 -24.08
N LEU A 279 -4.26 7.21 -23.32
CA LEU A 279 -5.60 7.62 -23.70
C LEU A 279 -5.73 9.14 -23.73
N GLU A 280 -5.21 9.84 -22.72
CA GLU A 280 -5.17 11.32 -22.72
C GLU A 280 -4.37 11.88 -23.90
N ASN A 281 -3.21 11.30 -24.20
CA ASN A 281 -2.40 11.72 -25.34
C ASN A 281 -3.09 11.45 -26.68
N LYS A 282 -3.80 10.32 -26.83
CA LYS A 282 -4.64 10.03 -28.00
C LYS A 282 -5.77 11.06 -28.14
N LEU A 283 -6.48 11.36 -27.06
CA LEU A 283 -7.56 12.36 -27.04
C LEU A 283 -7.03 13.76 -27.38
N ARG A 284 -5.93 14.20 -26.79
CA ARG A 284 -5.27 15.47 -27.10
C ARG A 284 -4.86 15.55 -28.59
N ASN A 285 -4.36 14.48 -29.15
CA ASN A 285 -3.98 14.42 -30.57
C ASN A 285 -5.21 14.47 -31.49
N ILE A 286 -6.32 13.83 -31.12
CA ILE A 286 -7.59 13.91 -31.85
C ILE A 286 -8.14 15.34 -31.80
N ILE A 287 -8.20 15.96 -30.61
CA ILE A 287 -8.65 17.33 -30.41
C ILE A 287 -7.78 18.31 -31.25
N LYS A 288 -6.47 18.18 -31.22
CA LYS A 288 -5.57 19.00 -32.04
C LYS A 288 -5.84 18.84 -33.54
N LYS A 289 -6.09 17.62 -34.03
CA LYS A 289 -6.47 17.39 -35.42
C LYS A 289 -7.79 18.08 -35.78
N ILE A 290 -8.80 18.00 -34.92
CA ILE A 290 -10.11 18.64 -35.15
C ILE A 290 -9.96 20.18 -35.20
N ILE A 291 -9.14 20.79 -34.34
CA ILE A 291 -8.92 22.23 -34.29
C ILE A 291 -8.12 22.74 -35.51
N ILE A 292 -7.23 21.93 -36.09
CA ILE A 292 -6.40 22.31 -37.22
C ILE A 292 -7.17 22.19 -38.57
N TYR A 293 -8.20 21.33 -38.63
CA TYR A 293 -8.97 21.07 -39.86
C TYR A 293 -10.33 21.78 -39.90
N ASN A 294 -10.66 22.59 -38.89
CA ASN A 294 -11.74 23.57 -38.89
C ASN A 294 -11.19 25.02 -38.86
#